data_7bba58183a7983eaec86c0add7e8b6ce
#
_entry.id   7bba58183a7983eaec86c0add7e8b6ce
#
_cell.length_a   1.000
_cell.length_b   1.000
_cell.length_c   1.000
_cell.angle_alpha   90.00
_cell.angle_beta   90.00
_cell.angle_gamma   90.00
#
_symmetry.space_group_name_H-M   'P 1'
#
loop_
_entity.id
_entity.type
_entity.pdbx_description
1 polymer ?
#
loop_
_entity_poly.entity_id
_entity_poly.type
_entity_poly.pdbx_seq_one_letter_code
_entity_poly.pdbx_strand_id
1 'polypeptide(L)'
;QIDIGGPSMLRGAAKNHGSVAVVCNEDQYDHVIASIKAGGFTDEERKRLALEVFRTTAEYDLTIASWLGSTISHSLEDMDWLGLIWKRENSLRYGENPHQQAAIYRGGPPGIVNAVQSHGKEMSFNNYTDADAAWRTALDHAEPCVAIIKHANPCGVAVGTDIADAYAKAHACDPV
;
A
#
# COMPACT_ATOMS: atom_id res chain seq x y z
N GLN A 1 5.86 7.48 -24.38
CA GLN A 1 4.68 7.60 -25.25
C GLN A 1 3.45 7.14 -24.51
N ILE A 2 2.35 7.92 -24.64
CA ILE A 2 1.05 7.55 -24.06
C ILE A 2 0.33 6.63 -25.06
N ASP A 3 -0.07 5.45 -24.61
CA ASP A 3 -0.86 4.52 -25.39
C ASP A 3 -2.36 4.86 -25.28
N ILE A 4 -3.04 4.89 -26.42
CA ILE A 4 -4.47 5.14 -26.52
C ILE A 4 -5.23 3.89 -26.94
N GLY A 5 -4.71 3.19 -27.96
CA GLY A 5 -5.39 2.06 -28.59
C GLY A 5 -5.60 0.87 -27.67
N GLY A 6 -4.56 0.42 -26.99
CA GLY A 6 -4.61 -0.68 -26.03
C GLY A 6 -5.62 -0.42 -24.90
N PRO A 7 -5.48 0.66 -24.11
CA PRO A 7 -6.43 1.00 -23.06
C PRO A 7 -7.88 1.15 -23.57
N SER A 8 -8.10 1.75 -24.73
CA SER A 8 -9.44 1.91 -25.31
C SER A 8 -10.09 0.57 -25.67
N MET A 9 -9.33 -0.34 -26.29
CA MET A 9 -9.83 -1.68 -26.62
C MET A 9 -10.11 -2.51 -25.37
N LEU A 10 -9.21 -2.46 -24.40
CA LEU A 10 -9.39 -3.15 -23.11
C LEU A 10 -10.66 -2.69 -22.41
N ARG A 11 -10.89 -1.38 -22.32
CA ARG A 11 -12.09 -0.79 -21.68
C ARG A 11 -13.38 -1.17 -22.44
N GLY A 12 -13.34 -1.16 -23.77
CA GLY A 12 -14.46 -1.60 -24.61
C GLY A 12 -14.82 -3.06 -24.39
N ALA A 13 -13.82 -3.94 -24.35
CA ALA A 13 -14.00 -5.37 -24.07
C ALA A 13 -14.49 -5.61 -22.64
N ALA A 14 -13.91 -4.96 -21.64
CA ALA A 14 -14.32 -5.09 -20.24
C ALA A 14 -15.75 -4.61 -20.00
N LYS A 15 -16.18 -3.52 -20.65
CA LYS A 15 -17.58 -3.08 -20.61
C LYS A 15 -18.55 -4.18 -21.09
N ASN A 16 -18.12 -4.98 -22.06
CA ASN A 16 -18.92 -6.09 -22.61
C ASN A 16 -18.60 -7.45 -21.96
N HIS A 17 -18.24 -7.47 -20.68
CA HIS A 17 -17.86 -8.70 -19.96
C HIS A 17 -18.94 -9.79 -19.98
N GLY A 18 -20.21 -9.44 -20.20
CA GLY A 18 -21.28 -10.45 -20.35
C GLY A 18 -21.02 -11.42 -21.51
N SER A 19 -20.29 -11.00 -22.55
CA SER A 19 -20.00 -11.79 -23.74
C SER A 19 -18.49 -11.95 -24.01
N VAL A 20 -17.64 -11.20 -23.34
CA VAL A 20 -16.19 -11.15 -23.61
C VAL A 20 -15.37 -11.46 -22.37
N ALA A 21 -14.45 -12.40 -22.47
CA ALA A 21 -13.38 -12.59 -21.51
C ALA A 21 -12.16 -11.77 -21.99
N VAL A 22 -11.82 -10.72 -21.27
CA VAL A 22 -10.73 -9.79 -21.60
C VAL A 22 -9.51 -10.03 -20.71
N VAL A 23 -8.33 -10.16 -21.28
CA VAL A 23 -7.06 -10.43 -20.60
C VAL A 23 -6.14 -9.23 -20.81
N CYS A 24 -5.61 -8.66 -19.74
CA CYS A 24 -4.74 -7.49 -19.78
C CYS A 24 -3.36 -7.72 -19.13
N ASN A 25 -3.13 -8.90 -18.55
CA ASN A 25 -1.88 -9.24 -17.88
C ASN A 25 -1.47 -10.68 -18.23
N GLU A 26 -0.18 -10.89 -18.46
CA GLU A 26 0.38 -12.22 -18.76
C GLU A 26 0.21 -13.23 -17.62
N ASP A 27 0.19 -12.76 -16.37
CA ASP A 27 -0.07 -13.61 -15.17
C ASP A 27 -1.43 -14.32 -15.23
N GLN A 28 -2.35 -13.86 -16.09
CA GLN A 28 -3.67 -14.45 -16.27
C GLN A 28 -3.68 -15.62 -17.28
N TYR A 29 -2.60 -15.83 -18.06
CA TYR A 29 -2.60 -16.78 -19.18
C TYR A 29 -2.85 -18.22 -18.75
N ASP A 30 -2.25 -18.69 -17.67
CA ASP A 30 -2.46 -20.06 -17.19
C ASP A 30 -3.93 -20.30 -16.78
N HIS A 31 -4.54 -19.32 -16.09
CA HIS A 31 -5.96 -19.37 -15.76
C HIS A 31 -6.85 -19.38 -17.02
N VAL A 32 -6.52 -18.54 -18.00
CA VAL A 32 -7.24 -18.47 -19.28
C VAL A 32 -7.19 -19.81 -20.00
N ILE A 33 -6.03 -20.43 -20.10
CA ILE A 33 -5.84 -21.73 -20.72
C ILE A 33 -6.66 -22.81 -20.00
N ALA A 34 -6.64 -22.80 -18.67
CA ALA A 34 -7.41 -23.74 -17.86
C ALA A 34 -8.92 -23.57 -18.07
N SER A 35 -9.43 -22.34 -18.06
CA SER A 35 -10.85 -22.03 -18.28
C SER A 35 -11.32 -22.48 -19.70
N ILE A 36 -10.52 -22.22 -20.74
CA ILE A 36 -10.82 -22.67 -22.10
C ILE A 36 -10.91 -24.21 -22.16
N LYS A 37 -9.96 -24.92 -21.54
CA LYS A 37 -9.98 -26.39 -21.48
C LYS A 37 -11.18 -26.94 -20.70
N ALA A 38 -11.69 -26.18 -19.74
CA ALA A 38 -12.89 -26.54 -18.95
C ALA A 38 -14.21 -26.22 -19.66
N GLY A 39 -14.19 -25.69 -20.88
CA GLY A 39 -15.38 -25.39 -21.67
C GLY A 39 -15.74 -23.90 -21.74
N GLY A 40 -14.87 -23.02 -21.28
CA GLY A 40 -15.04 -21.56 -21.36
C GLY A 40 -15.11 -20.88 -19.98
N PHE A 41 -15.42 -19.60 -20.01
CA PHE A 41 -15.46 -18.76 -18.81
C PHE A 41 -16.87 -18.68 -18.22
N THR A 42 -16.96 -18.74 -16.91
CA THR A 42 -18.17 -18.37 -16.17
C THR A 42 -18.39 -16.85 -16.23
N ASP A 43 -19.60 -16.41 -15.93
CA ASP A 43 -19.90 -14.96 -15.82
C ASP A 43 -19.07 -14.27 -14.75
N GLU A 44 -18.85 -14.94 -13.61
CA GLU A 44 -18.03 -14.43 -12.52
C GLU A 44 -16.55 -14.27 -12.92
N GLU A 45 -15.99 -15.22 -13.67
CA GLU A 45 -14.63 -15.11 -14.18
C GLU A 45 -14.47 -13.94 -15.16
N ARG A 46 -15.44 -13.75 -16.07
CA ARG A 46 -15.45 -12.61 -16.99
C ARG A 46 -15.52 -11.27 -16.25
N LYS A 47 -16.33 -11.18 -15.18
CA LYS A 47 -16.40 -9.99 -14.32
C LYS A 47 -15.07 -9.71 -13.62
N ARG A 48 -14.38 -10.74 -13.11
CA ARG A 48 -13.07 -10.59 -12.50
C ARG A 48 -12.03 -10.11 -13.49
N LEU A 49 -11.98 -10.68 -14.69
CA LEU A 49 -11.11 -10.21 -15.76
C LEU A 49 -11.39 -8.75 -16.14
N ALA A 50 -12.67 -8.38 -16.27
CA ALA A 50 -13.06 -6.99 -16.54
C ALA A 50 -12.66 -6.03 -15.41
N LEU A 51 -12.79 -6.45 -14.15
CA LEU A 51 -12.33 -5.67 -13.00
C LEU A 51 -10.82 -5.39 -13.09
N GLU A 52 -10.00 -6.39 -13.46
CA GLU A 52 -8.56 -6.19 -13.62
C GLU A 52 -8.23 -5.21 -14.74
N VAL A 53 -8.96 -5.22 -15.83
CA VAL A 53 -8.81 -4.22 -16.90
C VAL A 53 -9.07 -2.81 -16.36
N PHE A 54 -10.15 -2.59 -15.61
CA PHE A 54 -10.45 -1.27 -15.07
C PHE A 54 -9.42 -0.83 -14.02
N ARG A 55 -8.86 -1.74 -13.24
CA ARG A 55 -7.74 -1.45 -12.33
C ARG A 55 -6.49 -1.03 -13.10
N THR A 56 -6.13 -1.80 -14.11
CA THR A 56 -4.94 -1.54 -14.95
C THR A 56 -5.06 -0.19 -15.67
N THR A 57 -6.21 0.10 -16.26
CA THR A 57 -6.40 1.38 -16.97
C THR A 57 -6.50 2.56 -16.01
N ALA A 58 -7.07 2.40 -14.81
CA ALA A 58 -7.09 3.43 -13.78
C ALA A 58 -5.67 3.76 -13.28
N GLU A 59 -4.83 2.72 -13.04
CA GLU A 59 -3.42 2.91 -12.65
C GLU A 59 -2.62 3.60 -13.76
N TYR A 60 -2.89 3.24 -15.01
CA TYR A 60 -2.27 3.85 -16.18
C TYR A 60 -2.62 5.34 -16.31
N ASP A 61 -3.92 5.67 -16.28
CA ASP A 61 -4.38 7.05 -16.38
C ASP A 61 -3.89 7.91 -15.20
N LEU A 62 -3.87 7.34 -13.98
CA LEU A 62 -3.34 8.00 -12.81
C LEU A 62 -1.84 8.32 -12.95
N THR A 63 -1.07 7.36 -13.48
CA THR A 63 0.36 7.55 -13.73
C THR A 63 0.61 8.66 -14.74
N ILE A 64 -0.19 8.69 -15.83
CA ILE A 64 -0.11 9.76 -16.84
C ILE A 64 -0.46 11.11 -16.23
N ALA A 65 -1.57 11.19 -15.49
CA ALA A 65 -2.03 12.45 -14.88
C ALA A 65 -1.01 12.98 -13.87
N SER A 66 -0.44 12.11 -13.04
CA SER A 66 0.59 12.49 -12.07
C SER A 66 1.87 12.96 -12.76
N TRP A 67 2.34 12.23 -13.78
CA TRP A 67 3.52 12.62 -14.55
C TRP A 67 3.29 13.93 -15.27
N LEU A 68 2.17 14.08 -15.98
CA LEU A 68 1.88 15.30 -16.73
C LEU A 68 1.70 16.49 -15.78
N GLY A 69 1.00 16.31 -14.66
CA GLY A 69 0.85 17.31 -13.61
C GLY A 69 2.21 17.80 -13.08
N SER A 70 3.15 16.89 -12.81
CA SER A 70 4.49 17.26 -12.34
C SER A 70 5.33 18.05 -13.37
N THR A 71 4.96 18.03 -14.65
CA THR A 71 5.62 18.86 -15.68
C THR A 71 5.06 20.29 -15.75
N ILE A 72 3.89 20.53 -15.15
CA ILE A 72 3.18 21.82 -15.16
C ILE A 72 3.29 22.51 -13.79
N SER A 73 3.06 21.77 -12.72
CA SER A 73 3.10 22.29 -11.34
C SER A 73 4.54 22.21 -10.79
N HIS A 74 5.02 23.33 -10.27
CA HIS A 74 6.38 23.43 -9.72
C HIS A 74 6.42 23.45 -8.19
N SER A 75 5.25 23.51 -7.54
CA SER A 75 5.10 23.48 -6.09
C SER A 75 3.87 22.68 -5.67
N LEU A 76 3.81 22.28 -4.38
CA LEU A 76 2.62 21.64 -3.82
C LEU A 76 1.39 22.58 -3.81
N GLU A 77 1.62 23.89 -3.77
CA GLU A 77 0.56 24.89 -3.78
C GLU A 77 -0.16 24.98 -5.14
N ASP A 78 0.54 24.57 -6.22
CA ASP A 78 -0.02 24.55 -7.58
C ASP A 78 -0.82 23.27 -7.87
N MET A 79 -0.81 22.28 -6.95
CA MET A 79 -1.48 21.00 -7.16
C MET A 79 -2.93 21.06 -6.70
N ASP A 80 -3.85 21.12 -7.67
CA ASP A 80 -5.30 21.10 -7.45
C ASP A 80 -5.90 19.68 -7.43
N TRP A 81 -5.06 18.66 -7.74
CA TRP A 81 -5.48 17.26 -7.80
C TRP A 81 -4.36 16.31 -7.36
N LEU A 82 -4.74 15.30 -6.55
CA LEU A 82 -3.85 14.22 -6.12
C LEU A 82 -4.59 12.89 -6.22
N GLY A 83 -3.96 11.92 -6.90
CA GLY A 83 -4.44 10.56 -6.95
C GLY A 83 -3.40 9.58 -6.42
N LEU A 84 -3.84 8.57 -5.64
CA LEU A 84 -2.99 7.53 -5.08
C LEU A 84 -3.65 6.16 -5.25
N ILE A 85 -2.82 5.13 -5.45
CA ILE A 85 -3.26 3.74 -5.50
C ILE A 85 -2.55 2.96 -4.40
N TRP A 86 -3.33 2.22 -3.62
CA TRP A 86 -2.82 1.26 -2.66
C TRP A 86 -3.21 -0.16 -3.07
N LYS A 87 -2.20 -1.05 -3.12
CA LYS A 87 -2.40 -2.49 -3.37
C LYS A 87 -2.33 -3.23 -2.05
N ARG A 88 -3.30 -4.11 -1.79
CA ARG A 88 -3.30 -4.93 -0.58
C ARG A 88 -2.12 -5.89 -0.62
N GLU A 89 -1.27 -5.82 0.40
CA GLU A 89 -0.12 -6.70 0.61
C GLU A 89 -0.54 -7.94 1.37
N ASN A 90 -1.05 -7.73 2.60
CA ASN A 90 -1.44 -8.79 3.51
C ASN A 90 -2.74 -8.47 4.24
N SER A 91 -3.48 -9.51 4.61
CA SER A 91 -4.54 -9.43 5.62
C SER A 91 -3.93 -9.67 6.99
N LEU A 92 -4.31 -8.90 7.98
CA LEU A 92 -3.91 -9.10 9.37
C LEU A 92 -4.89 -10.03 10.07
N ARG A 93 -4.45 -10.66 11.17
CA ARG A 93 -5.30 -11.59 11.92
C ARG A 93 -6.56 -10.93 12.48
N TYR A 94 -6.47 -9.67 12.89
CA TYR A 94 -7.56 -8.82 13.38
C TYR A 94 -7.13 -7.35 13.31
N GLY A 95 -8.06 -6.41 13.51
CA GLY A 95 -7.81 -4.99 13.58
C GLY A 95 -7.33 -4.54 14.96
N GLU A 96 -7.76 -3.38 15.41
CA GLU A 96 -7.49 -2.89 16.77
C GLU A 96 -8.07 -3.85 17.83
N ASN A 97 -9.26 -4.39 17.56
CA ASN A 97 -9.94 -5.37 18.41
C ASN A 97 -10.13 -6.70 17.68
N PRO A 98 -10.26 -7.84 18.40
CA PRO A 98 -10.31 -9.18 17.81
C PRO A 98 -11.44 -9.43 16.82
N HIS A 99 -12.55 -8.70 16.90
CA HIS A 99 -13.69 -8.85 16.01
C HIS A 99 -13.58 -8.01 14.72
N GLN A 100 -12.56 -7.15 14.62
CA GLN A 100 -12.35 -6.30 13.46
C GLN A 100 -11.44 -6.96 12.44
N GLN A 101 -11.67 -6.67 11.16
CA GLN A 101 -10.77 -7.05 10.08
C GLN A 101 -9.79 -5.91 9.81
N ALA A 102 -8.57 -6.26 9.44
CA ALA A 102 -7.55 -5.32 8.99
C ALA A 102 -6.69 -5.88 7.87
N ALA A 103 -6.12 -5.00 7.09
CA ALA A 103 -5.20 -5.34 6.03
C ALA A 103 -4.14 -4.26 5.86
N ILE A 104 -2.98 -4.67 5.36
CA ILE A 104 -1.90 -3.77 4.96
C ILE A 104 -2.03 -3.50 3.47
N TYR A 105 -1.92 -2.23 3.13
CA TYR A 105 -1.87 -1.76 1.75
C TYR A 105 -0.55 -1.03 1.51
N ARG A 106 0.11 -1.32 0.38
CA ARG A 106 1.28 -0.59 -0.09
C ARG A 106 0.91 0.38 -1.19
N GLY A 107 1.49 1.55 -1.14
CA GLY A 107 1.32 2.64 -2.08
C GLY A 107 1.71 3.96 -1.41
N GLY A 108 2.06 4.96 -2.22
CA GLY A 108 2.48 6.26 -1.70
C GLY A 108 3.89 6.29 -1.09
N PRO A 109 4.17 7.27 -0.21
CA PRO A 109 5.49 7.43 0.40
C PRO A 109 5.91 6.23 1.24
N PRO A 110 7.22 5.92 1.32
CA PRO A 110 7.74 4.86 2.17
C PRO A 110 7.43 5.09 3.65
N GLY A 111 7.13 4.00 4.37
CA GLY A 111 6.85 4.01 5.80
C GLY A 111 7.09 2.62 6.41
N ILE A 112 6.62 2.39 7.63
CA ILE A 112 6.79 1.11 8.35
C ILE A 112 6.27 -0.08 7.54
N VAL A 113 5.22 0.08 6.76
CA VAL A 113 4.69 -0.99 5.88
C VAL A 113 5.66 -1.43 4.78
N ASN A 114 6.65 -0.60 4.45
CA ASN A 114 7.69 -0.89 3.47
C ASN A 114 8.95 -1.51 4.09
N ALA A 115 9.03 -1.57 5.43
CA ALA A 115 10.17 -2.13 6.13
C ALA A 115 10.24 -3.65 5.95
N VAL A 116 11.47 -4.18 5.93
CA VAL A 116 11.72 -5.62 5.90
C VAL A 116 11.77 -6.13 7.33
N GLN A 117 10.85 -7.03 7.68
CA GLN A 117 10.88 -7.71 8.96
C GLN A 117 11.94 -8.81 8.94
N SER A 118 13.03 -8.61 9.69
CA SER A 118 14.17 -9.54 9.69
C SER A 118 13.89 -10.83 10.45
N HIS A 119 13.04 -10.80 11.48
CA HIS A 119 12.69 -11.97 12.32
C HIS A 119 11.45 -11.68 13.17
N GLY A 120 10.99 -12.69 13.89
CA GLY A 120 9.85 -12.60 14.80
C GLY A 120 8.53 -13.04 14.17
N LYS A 121 7.45 -12.85 14.92
CA LYS A 121 6.08 -13.18 14.48
C LYS A 121 5.55 -12.09 13.55
N GLU A 122 4.57 -12.48 12.71
CA GLU A 122 3.79 -11.49 11.94
C GLU A 122 3.26 -10.38 12.86
N MET A 123 3.43 -9.15 12.40
CA MET A 123 2.97 -7.97 13.13
C MET A 123 1.43 -7.91 13.14
N SER A 124 0.87 -7.55 14.29
CA SER A 124 -0.55 -7.22 14.41
C SER A 124 -0.81 -5.77 13.98
N PHE A 125 -2.09 -5.40 13.84
CA PHE A 125 -2.50 -4.01 13.64
C PHE A 125 -1.87 -3.07 14.69
N ASN A 126 -1.96 -3.44 15.97
CA ASN A 126 -1.40 -2.63 17.06
C ASN A 126 0.13 -2.51 16.98
N ASN A 127 0.84 -3.56 16.53
CA ASN A 127 2.28 -3.47 16.34
C ASN A 127 2.65 -2.50 15.21
N TYR A 128 1.88 -2.46 14.12
CA TYR A 128 2.11 -1.47 13.05
C TYR A 128 1.86 -0.04 13.54
N THR A 129 0.79 0.19 14.31
CA THR A 129 0.49 1.51 14.88
C THR A 129 1.55 1.97 15.87
N ASP A 130 2.02 1.09 16.75
CA ASP A 130 3.09 1.40 17.71
C ASP A 130 4.42 1.66 16.98
N ALA A 131 4.77 0.82 16.00
CA ALA A 131 6.01 0.99 15.23
C ALA A 131 6.01 2.29 14.39
N ASP A 132 4.88 2.65 13.78
CA ASP A 132 4.76 3.90 13.03
C ASP A 132 4.87 5.12 13.97
N ALA A 133 4.22 5.08 15.12
CA ALA A 133 4.34 6.12 16.14
C ALA A 133 5.77 6.27 16.64
N ALA A 134 6.46 5.15 16.93
CA ALA A 134 7.86 5.17 17.36
C ALA A 134 8.78 5.75 16.28
N TRP A 135 8.62 5.32 15.05
CA TRP A 135 9.41 5.77 13.91
C TRP A 135 9.25 7.27 13.67
N ARG A 136 8.01 7.74 13.59
CA ARG A 136 7.72 9.17 13.37
C ARG A 136 8.23 10.03 14.51
N THR A 137 8.01 9.64 15.76
CA THR A 137 8.52 10.36 16.92
C THR A 137 10.04 10.47 16.90
N ALA A 138 10.75 9.38 16.56
CA ALA A 138 12.21 9.41 16.52
C ALA A 138 12.73 10.28 15.36
N LEU A 139 12.04 10.33 14.22
CA LEU A 139 12.44 11.14 13.05
C LEU A 139 12.25 12.66 13.24
N ASP A 140 11.42 13.09 14.20
CA ASP A 140 11.25 14.52 14.52
C ASP A 140 12.51 15.14 15.17
N HIS A 141 13.51 14.33 15.53
CA HIS A 141 14.74 14.75 16.17
C HIS A 141 15.96 14.57 15.25
N ALA A 142 16.85 15.55 15.25
CA ALA A 142 18.09 15.51 14.47
C ALA A 142 19.21 14.69 15.16
N GLU A 143 19.18 14.63 16.50
CA GLU A 143 20.13 13.88 17.30
C GLU A 143 19.73 12.40 17.38
N PRO A 144 20.65 11.49 17.79
CA PRO A 144 20.28 10.12 18.12
C PRO A 144 19.11 10.08 19.10
N CYS A 145 17.98 9.55 18.67
CA CYS A 145 16.72 9.53 19.43
C CYS A 145 16.20 8.12 19.63
N VAL A 146 15.64 7.86 20.79
CA VAL A 146 14.87 6.63 21.10
C VAL A 146 13.47 7.02 21.56
N ALA A 147 12.47 6.41 20.93
CA ALA A 147 11.07 6.52 21.31
C ALA A 147 10.55 5.14 21.75
N ILE A 148 10.04 5.04 22.97
CA ILE A 148 9.38 3.86 23.54
C ILE A 148 7.89 4.13 23.51
N ILE A 149 7.15 3.30 22.79
CA ILE A 149 5.72 3.51 22.51
C ILE A 149 4.89 2.38 23.12
N LYS A 150 3.78 2.76 23.74
CA LYS A 150 2.70 1.86 24.17
C LYS A 150 1.36 2.46 23.74
N HIS A 151 0.54 1.66 23.05
CA HIS A 151 -0.79 2.08 22.56
C HIS A 151 -0.76 3.36 21.72
N ALA A 152 0.17 3.39 20.76
CA ALA A 152 0.43 4.51 19.83
C ALA A 152 0.84 5.83 20.52
N ASN A 153 1.16 5.80 21.82
CA ASN A 153 1.59 6.97 22.57
C ASN A 153 2.98 6.75 23.20
N PRO A 154 3.82 7.80 23.27
CA PRO A 154 5.13 7.70 23.88
C PRO A 154 5.01 7.57 25.40
N CYS A 155 5.64 6.55 25.97
CA CYS A 155 5.89 6.44 27.41
C CYS A 155 7.32 6.88 27.78
N GLY A 156 8.23 6.93 26.80
CA GLY A 156 9.55 7.50 26.97
C GLY A 156 10.14 7.95 25.62
N VAL A 157 10.59 9.20 25.55
CA VAL A 157 11.32 9.73 24.40
C VAL A 157 12.54 10.49 24.90
N ALA A 158 13.69 10.23 24.31
CA ALA A 158 14.89 10.97 24.66
C ALA A 158 15.87 11.02 23.50
N VAL A 159 16.63 12.13 23.46
CA VAL A 159 17.81 12.27 22.62
C VAL A 159 19.06 12.02 23.46
N GLY A 160 20.12 11.56 22.83
CA GLY A 160 21.38 11.25 23.49
C GLY A 160 22.60 11.49 22.62
N THR A 161 23.78 11.32 23.20
CA THR A 161 25.04 11.39 22.47
C THR A 161 25.21 10.23 21.50
N ASP A 162 24.57 9.10 21.81
CA ASP A 162 24.41 7.91 20.97
C ASP A 162 23.09 7.21 21.30
N ILE A 163 22.79 6.13 20.60
CA ILE A 163 21.54 5.35 20.79
C ILE A 163 21.47 4.70 22.17
N ALA A 164 22.59 4.28 22.76
CA ALA A 164 22.61 3.68 24.09
C ALA A 164 22.26 4.70 25.18
N ASP A 165 22.83 5.90 25.11
CA ASP A 165 22.51 7.02 26.01
C ASP A 165 21.05 7.47 25.85
N ALA A 166 20.58 7.61 24.60
CA ALA A 166 19.19 7.93 24.32
C ALA A 166 18.24 6.86 24.86
N TYR A 167 18.56 5.57 24.71
CA TYR A 167 17.76 4.48 25.26
C TYR A 167 17.68 4.51 26.79
N ALA A 168 18.82 4.69 27.47
CA ALA A 168 18.85 4.75 28.92
C ALA A 168 17.97 5.89 29.47
N LYS A 169 18.00 7.07 28.83
CA LYS A 169 17.18 8.21 29.17
C LYS A 169 15.69 7.96 28.88
N ALA A 170 15.35 7.45 27.70
CA ALA A 170 13.96 7.14 27.34
C ALA A 170 13.36 6.09 28.27
N HIS A 171 14.11 5.03 28.61
CA HIS A 171 13.66 4.00 29.55
C HIS A 171 13.47 4.55 30.95
N ALA A 172 14.25 5.53 31.39
CA ALA A 172 14.12 6.14 32.72
C ALA A 172 12.83 6.96 32.88
N CYS A 173 12.13 7.33 31.77
CA CYS A 173 10.86 8.05 31.83
C CYS A 173 9.72 7.15 32.36
N ASP A 174 9.72 5.87 32.01
CA ASP A 174 8.74 4.87 32.47
C ASP A 174 9.43 3.49 32.54
N PRO A 175 10.13 3.19 33.64
CA PRO A 175 10.96 2.00 33.77
C PRO A 175 10.19 0.71 34.09
N VAL A 176 8.84 0.74 34.14
CA VAL A 176 7.98 -0.39 34.52
C VAL A 176 7.45 -1.16 33.32
#